data_c378f03053f57f34b583667ef57a38ea
#
_entry.id   c378f03053f57f34b583667ef57a38ea
#
_cell.length_a   1.000
_cell.length_b   1.000
_cell.length_c   1.000
_cell.angle_alpha   90.00
_cell.angle_beta   90.00
_cell.angle_gamma   90.00
#
_symmetry.space_group_name_H-M   'P 1'
#
loop_
_entity.id
_entity.type
_entity.pdbx_description
1 polymer ?
#
loop_
_entity_poly.entity_id
_entity_poly.type
_entity_poly.pdbx_seq_one_letter_code
_entity_poly.pdbx_strand_id
1 'polypeptide(L)'
;VHAGINGIDCKYCHNSVTKSKSAGLPTVNVCMNCHKKINGEGKEYQGEITKVYAAAGWDPSRGPSGEYTNQTEPIVWNKVHNLPDHVYFNHSQHVVVGGLDCKQCHGDMAKLKETAKVRSIKELNLIQENIDSKIEFTKPTMTMGWCIQCHDQSGINITDGKNDYYTEIHDRLKKNDINLLNSYNEDGRVSVAELGGWE
;
A
#
# COMPACT_ATOMS: atom_id res chain seq x y z
N VAL A 1 14.20 -10.14 -0.71
CA VAL A 1 15.51 -9.44 -0.62
C VAL A 1 15.31 -7.97 -0.26
N HIS A 2 14.57 -7.17 -1.06
CA HIS A 2 14.47 -5.72 -0.85
C HIS A 2 13.90 -5.35 0.54
N ALA A 3 12.67 -5.69 0.83
CA ALA A 3 12.03 -5.34 2.10
C ALA A 3 12.56 -6.16 3.29
N GLY A 4 12.81 -7.47 3.10
CA GLY A 4 13.21 -8.36 4.20
C GLY A 4 14.68 -8.22 4.57
N ILE A 5 15.60 -8.47 3.63
CA ILE A 5 17.05 -8.50 3.92
C ILE A 5 17.62 -7.09 4.01
N ASN A 6 17.24 -6.22 3.07
CA ASN A 6 17.81 -4.87 2.95
C ASN A 6 16.99 -3.79 3.67
N GLY A 7 15.82 -4.12 4.24
CA GLY A 7 14.99 -3.19 4.98
C GLY A 7 14.50 -1.99 4.18
N ILE A 8 14.39 -2.12 2.83
CA ILE A 8 13.93 -1.02 1.98
C ILE A 8 12.44 -0.79 2.22
N ASP A 9 12.06 0.45 2.57
CA ASP A 9 10.67 0.84 2.79
C ASP A 9 9.83 0.65 1.52
N CYS A 10 8.59 0.19 1.69
CA CYS A 10 7.64 -0.03 0.60
C CYS A 10 7.41 1.25 -0.22
N LYS A 11 7.38 2.41 0.45
CA LYS A 11 7.16 3.73 -0.16
C LYS A 11 8.32 4.19 -1.04
N TYR A 12 9.50 3.57 -0.94
CA TYR A 12 10.60 3.86 -1.85
C TYR A 12 10.24 3.51 -3.30
N CYS A 13 9.59 2.36 -3.50
CA CYS A 13 9.12 1.92 -4.81
C CYS A 13 7.68 2.37 -5.10
N HIS A 14 6.81 2.34 -4.09
CA HIS A 14 5.40 2.73 -4.19
C HIS A 14 5.20 4.18 -3.72
N ASN A 15 5.89 5.12 -4.35
CA ASN A 15 6.00 6.51 -3.90
C ASN A 15 4.73 7.36 -4.01
N SER A 16 3.73 6.89 -4.75
CA SER A 16 2.44 7.58 -4.88
C SER A 16 1.39 7.11 -3.87
N VAL A 17 1.69 6.07 -3.05
CA VAL A 17 0.74 5.46 -2.13
C VAL A 17 0.14 6.43 -1.11
N THR A 18 0.88 7.46 -0.73
CA THR A 18 0.43 8.49 0.22
C THR A 18 -0.27 9.68 -0.44
N LYS A 19 -0.31 9.73 -1.77
CA LYS A 19 -0.80 10.90 -2.52
C LYS A 19 -1.90 10.57 -3.52
N SER A 20 -2.08 9.29 -3.86
CA SER A 20 -2.94 8.85 -4.95
C SER A 20 -3.78 7.63 -4.57
N LYS A 21 -4.85 7.41 -5.33
CA LYS A 21 -5.63 6.16 -5.24
C LYS A 21 -4.80 4.92 -5.54
N SER A 22 -3.79 5.03 -6.39
CA SER A 22 -2.88 3.94 -6.73
C SER A 22 -1.60 4.05 -5.92
N ALA A 23 -1.11 2.92 -5.43
CA ALA A 23 0.20 2.87 -4.78
C ALA A 23 1.36 3.23 -5.72
N GLY A 24 1.11 3.14 -7.04
CA GLY A 24 2.10 3.37 -8.09
C GLY A 24 3.00 2.17 -8.31
N LEU A 25 3.47 2.06 -9.55
CA LEU A 25 4.52 1.14 -9.93
C LEU A 25 5.82 1.93 -10.10
N PRO A 26 6.95 1.43 -9.62
CA PRO A 26 8.22 2.10 -9.78
C PRO A 26 8.60 2.17 -11.26
N THR A 27 9.13 3.30 -11.70
CA THR A 27 9.81 3.38 -12.98
C THR A 27 11.12 2.59 -12.90
N VAL A 28 11.62 2.14 -14.03
CA VAL A 28 12.91 1.40 -14.08
C VAL A 28 14.07 2.21 -13.49
N ASN A 29 14.01 3.53 -13.55
CA ASN A 29 15.02 4.40 -12.94
C ASN A 29 15.14 4.23 -11.42
N VAL A 30 14.03 3.93 -10.74
CA VAL A 30 14.05 3.63 -9.29
C VAL A 30 14.89 2.38 -9.03
N CYS A 31 14.73 1.36 -9.86
CA CYS A 31 15.55 0.14 -9.78
C CYS A 31 17.03 0.45 -10.04
N MET A 32 17.31 1.26 -11.04
CA MET A 32 18.67 1.61 -11.46
C MET A 32 19.42 2.52 -10.48
N ASN A 33 18.74 3.14 -9.51
CA ASN A 33 19.43 3.87 -8.43
C ASN A 33 20.43 2.98 -7.68
N CYS A 34 20.10 1.69 -7.52
CA CYS A 34 20.96 0.70 -6.86
C CYS A 34 21.60 -0.26 -7.86
N HIS A 35 20.86 -0.74 -8.85
CA HIS A 35 21.29 -1.82 -9.73
C HIS A 35 22.39 -1.44 -10.74
N LYS A 36 22.70 -0.17 -10.92
CA LYS A 36 23.96 0.23 -11.60
C LYS A 36 25.22 -0.29 -10.91
N LYS A 37 25.15 -0.54 -9.61
CA LYS A 37 26.28 -1.02 -8.80
C LYS A 37 26.04 -2.41 -8.21
N ILE A 38 24.78 -2.77 -7.97
CA ILE A 38 24.39 -4.06 -7.39
C ILE A 38 23.84 -4.93 -8.52
N ASN A 39 24.74 -5.73 -9.12
CA ASN A 39 24.43 -6.58 -10.29
C ASN A 39 23.97 -7.99 -9.93
N GLY A 40 24.04 -8.37 -8.65
CA GLY A 40 23.65 -9.71 -8.19
C GLY A 40 24.54 -10.84 -8.66
N GLU A 41 25.80 -10.55 -9.05
CA GLU A 41 26.75 -11.53 -9.56
C GLU A 41 26.89 -12.72 -8.60
N GLY A 42 26.81 -13.92 -9.15
CA GLY A 42 26.90 -15.17 -8.39
C GLY A 42 25.68 -15.49 -7.52
N LYS A 43 24.58 -14.72 -7.62
CA LYS A 43 23.33 -14.98 -6.89
C LYS A 43 22.26 -15.58 -7.83
N GLU A 44 21.37 -16.41 -7.25
CA GLU A 44 20.27 -17.06 -7.98
C GLU A 44 19.34 -16.09 -8.72
N TYR A 45 19.24 -14.85 -8.23
CA TYR A 45 18.39 -13.80 -8.81
C TYR A 45 19.11 -12.89 -9.81
N GLN A 46 20.35 -13.20 -10.21
CA GLN A 46 21.09 -12.40 -11.20
C GLN A 46 20.33 -12.25 -12.53
N GLY A 47 19.66 -13.33 -12.98
CA GLY A 47 18.83 -13.29 -14.18
C GLY A 47 17.67 -12.30 -14.12
N GLU A 48 17.11 -12.06 -12.94
CA GLU A 48 16.06 -11.07 -12.77
C GLU A 48 16.60 -9.63 -12.88
N ILE A 49 17.82 -9.40 -12.40
CA ILE A 49 18.48 -8.10 -12.55
C ILE A 49 18.82 -7.83 -14.03
N THR A 50 19.19 -8.86 -14.79
CA THR A 50 19.41 -8.74 -16.24
C THR A 50 18.14 -8.24 -16.98
N LYS A 51 16.96 -8.67 -16.56
CA LYS A 51 15.68 -8.13 -17.11
C LYS A 51 15.51 -6.65 -16.80
N VAL A 52 15.94 -6.20 -15.60
CA VAL A 52 15.92 -4.77 -15.26
C VAL A 52 16.89 -3.99 -16.16
N TYR A 53 18.06 -4.56 -16.46
CA TYR A 53 19.02 -3.94 -17.39
C TYR A 53 18.44 -3.81 -18.80
N ALA A 54 17.80 -4.86 -19.32
CA ALA A 54 17.14 -4.81 -20.62
C ALA A 54 16.06 -3.71 -20.64
N ALA A 55 15.25 -3.63 -19.57
CA ALA A 55 14.21 -2.61 -19.45
C ALA A 55 14.78 -1.19 -19.35
N ALA A 56 15.93 -1.03 -18.73
CA ALA A 56 16.62 0.26 -18.60
C ALA A 56 17.45 0.64 -19.84
N GLY A 57 17.73 -0.30 -20.72
CA GLY A 57 18.75 -0.13 -21.75
C GLY A 57 20.16 0.01 -21.15
N TRP A 58 20.43 -0.69 -20.05
CA TRP A 58 21.70 -0.64 -19.36
C TRP A 58 22.61 -1.82 -19.75
N ASP A 59 23.81 -1.53 -20.21
CA ASP A 59 24.82 -2.52 -20.51
C ASP A 59 25.99 -2.41 -19.51
N PRO A 60 26.08 -3.33 -18.54
CA PRO A 60 27.14 -3.30 -17.54
C PRO A 60 28.54 -3.62 -18.10
N SER A 61 28.62 -4.17 -19.31
CA SER A 61 29.90 -4.50 -19.96
C SER A 61 30.53 -3.34 -20.72
N ARG A 62 29.76 -2.26 -20.96
CA ARG A 62 30.25 -1.08 -21.65
C ARG A 62 30.92 -0.11 -20.70
N GLY A 63 32.14 0.31 -21.08
CA GLY A 63 32.92 1.24 -20.28
C GLY A 63 33.26 0.76 -18.88
N PRO A 64 33.94 1.58 -18.07
CA PRO A 64 34.42 1.18 -16.74
C PRO A 64 33.32 1.02 -15.70
N SER A 65 32.11 1.56 -15.95
CA SER A 65 31.02 1.60 -14.98
C SER A 65 29.66 1.18 -15.56
N GLY A 66 29.62 0.66 -16.77
CA GLY A 66 28.41 0.41 -17.55
C GLY A 66 27.89 1.67 -18.24
N GLU A 67 27.11 1.52 -19.27
CA GLU A 67 26.55 2.61 -20.08
C GLU A 67 25.11 2.35 -20.47
N TYR A 68 24.33 3.42 -20.67
CA TYR A 68 23.00 3.32 -21.26
C TYR A 68 23.10 3.15 -22.77
N THR A 69 22.25 2.29 -23.30
CA THR A 69 22.04 2.10 -24.73
C THR A 69 20.69 2.72 -25.12
N ASN A 70 20.44 2.89 -26.42
CA ASN A 70 19.12 3.34 -26.90
C ASN A 70 18.11 2.18 -27.06
N GLN A 71 18.48 0.97 -26.66
CA GLN A 71 17.62 -0.23 -26.74
C GLN A 71 17.01 -0.49 -25.37
N THR A 72 15.70 -0.38 -25.25
CA THR A 72 14.96 -0.62 -24.03
C THR A 72 13.80 -1.58 -24.29
N GLU A 73 13.53 -2.46 -23.32
CA GLU A 73 12.39 -3.38 -23.31
C GLU A 73 11.48 -3.00 -22.14
N PRO A 74 10.33 -2.37 -22.38
CA PRO A 74 9.43 -1.95 -21.29
C PRO A 74 9.05 -3.12 -20.38
N ILE A 75 9.07 -2.89 -19.07
CA ILE A 75 8.58 -3.88 -18.09
C ILE A 75 7.08 -4.06 -18.29
N VAL A 76 6.67 -5.29 -18.57
CA VAL A 76 5.26 -5.68 -18.64
C VAL A 76 4.77 -6.02 -17.24
N TRP A 77 3.95 -5.17 -16.67
CA TRP A 77 3.37 -5.37 -15.34
C TRP A 77 2.08 -6.18 -15.41
N ASN A 78 1.99 -7.23 -14.60
CA ASN A 78 0.76 -8.00 -14.45
C ASN A 78 -0.12 -7.39 -13.35
N LYS A 79 -1.35 -7.03 -13.69
CA LYS A 79 -2.34 -6.58 -12.71
C LYS A 79 -2.83 -7.77 -11.88
N VAL A 80 -2.48 -7.82 -10.62
CA VAL A 80 -2.80 -8.94 -9.70
C VAL A 80 -4.11 -8.75 -8.92
N HIS A 81 -4.63 -7.52 -8.85
CA HIS A 81 -5.90 -7.20 -8.22
C HIS A 81 -6.86 -6.62 -9.24
N ASN A 82 -8.07 -7.16 -9.27
CA ASN A 82 -9.17 -6.66 -10.08
C ASN A 82 -10.35 -6.38 -9.16
N LEU A 83 -10.65 -5.10 -8.95
CA LEU A 83 -11.89 -4.66 -8.33
C LEU A 83 -12.94 -4.44 -9.41
N PRO A 84 -14.24 -4.67 -9.13
CA PRO A 84 -15.32 -4.24 -10.01
C PRO A 84 -15.24 -2.74 -10.30
N ASP A 85 -15.68 -2.31 -11.47
CA ASP A 85 -15.55 -0.91 -11.92
C ASP A 85 -16.31 0.09 -11.03
N HIS A 86 -17.33 -0.36 -10.32
CA HIS A 86 -18.11 0.43 -9.37
C HIS A 86 -17.43 0.59 -8.00
N VAL A 87 -16.32 -0.12 -7.74
CA VAL A 87 -15.59 -0.03 -6.46
C VAL A 87 -14.45 0.97 -6.59
N TYR A 88 -14.54 2.04 -5.82
CA TYR A 88 -13.46 3.02 -5.70
C TYR A 88 -12.62 2.71 -4.47
N PHE A 89 -11.39 2.27 -4.68
CA PHE A 89 -10.40 2.08 -3.63
C PHE A 89 -9.30 3.12 -3.74
N ASN A 90 -8.97 3.78 -2.64
CA ASN A 90 -7.96 4.81 -2.59
C ASN A 90 -6.90 4.50 -1.54
N HIS A 91 -5.67 4.16 -1.96
CA HIS A 91 -4.58 3.87 -1.05
C HIS A 91 -4.24 5.03 -0.11
N SER A 92 -4.20 6.27 -0.61
CA SER A 92 -3.84 7.41 0.24
C SER A 92 -4.84 7.64 1.37
N GLN A 93 -6.13 7.40 1.13
CA GLN A 93 -7.15 7.48 2.17
C GLN A 93 -6.92 6.42 3.26
N HIS A 94 -6.57 5.20 2.89
CA HIS A 94 -6.33 4.11 3.85
C HIS A 94 -5.01 4.30 4.61
N VAL A 95 -3.94 4.66 3.91
CA VAL A 95 -2.59 4.71 4.50
C VAL A 95 -2.34 6.01 5.25
N VAL A 96 -2.83 7.16 4.76
CA VAL A 96 -2.58 8.46 5.38
C VAL A 96 -3.70 8.81 6.34
N VAL A 97 -4.94 8.77 5.84
CA VAL A 97 -6.12 9.21 6.59
C VAL A 97 -6.52 8.15 7.61
N GLY A 98 -6.62 6.88 7.19
CA GLY A 98 -6.91 5.75 8.08
C GLY A 98 -5.72 5.29 8.92
N GLY A 99 -4.50 5.76 8.64
CA GLY A 99 -3.30 5.39 9.37
C GLY A 99 -2.93 3.91 9.28
N LEU A 100 -3.45 3.18 8.27
CA LEU A 100 -3.24 1.75 8.14
C LEU A 100 -1.83 1.44 7.65
N ASP A 101 -1.22 0.41 8.25
CA ASP A 101 0.05 -0.14 7.79
C ASP A 101 -0.16 -1.03 6.56
N CYS A 102 0.84 -1.08 5.68
CA CYS A 102 0.82 -1.91 4.49
C CYS A 102 0.56 -3.39 4.79
N LYS A 103 1.09 -3.86 5.94
CA LYS A 103 0.95 -5.26 6.38
C LYS A 103 -0.48 -5.64 6.69
N GLN A 104 -1.32 -4.70 7.12
CA GLN A 104 -2.71 -4.99 7.48
C GLN A 104 -3.52 -5.55 6.31
N CYS A 105 -3.11 -5.26 5.07
CA CYS A 105 -3.73 -5.80 3.86
C CYS A 105 -2.81 -6.74 3.09
N HIS A 106 -1.51 -6.42 3.00
CA HIS A 106 -0.56 -7.17 2.19
C HIS A 106 0.23 -8.24 2.95
N GLY A 107 0.07 -8.31 4.27
CA GLY A 107 0.82 -9.22 5.12
C GLY A 107 2.29 -8.81 5.30
N ASP A 108 3.06 -9.59 6.03
CA ASP A 108 4.48 -9.30 6.27
C ASP A 108 5.33 -9.60 5.01
N MET A 109 5.37 -8.62 4.11
CA MET A 109 6.10 -8.70 2.85
C MET A 109 7.60 -8.95 3.03
N ALA A 110 8.16 -8.60 4.18
CA ALA A 110 9.57 -8.85 4.49
C ALA A 110 9.88 -10.35 4.56
N LYS A 111 8.91 -11.18 4.90
CA LYS A 111 9.04 -12.64 5.02
C LYS A 111 8.53 -13.40 3.79
N LEU A 112 7.84 -12.74 2.88
CA LEU A 112 7.25 -13.39 1.71
C LEU A 112 8.25 -13.49 0.55
N LYS A 113 8.18 -14.60 -0.19
CA LYS A 113 8.96 -14.84 -1.41
C LYS A 113 8.13 -14.60 -2.69
N GLU A 114 6.85 -14.32 -2.53
CA GLU A 114 5.89 -14.15 -3.60
C GLU A 114 5.59 -12.67 -3.89
N THR A 115 4.94 -12.44 -5.03
CA THR A 115 4.44 -11.10 -5.40
C THR A 115 3.45 -10.56 -4.36
N ALA A 116 3.59 -9.30 -4.04
CA ALA A 116 2.69 -8.60 -3.13
C ALA A 116 1.26 -8.57 -3.68
N LYS A 117 0.35 -9.17 -2.95
CA LYS A 117 -1.10 -9.08 -3.16
C LYS A 117 -1.80 -9.00 -1.81
N VAL A 118 -3.08 -8.64 -1.78
CA VAL A 118 -3.89 -8.74 -0.56
C VAL A 118 -3.89 -10.21 -0.11
N ARG A 119 -3.57 -10.44 1.16
CA ARG A 119 -3.42 -11.78 1.72
C ARG A 119 -4.78 -12.35 2.13
N SER A 120 -4.81 -13.66 2.38
CA SER A 120 -6.00 -14.33 2.90
C SER A 120 -6.36 -13.85 4.31
N ILE A 121 -7.63 -13.95 4.68
CA ILE A 121 -8.07 -13.61 6.05
C ILE A 121 -7.31 -14.39 7.13
N LYS A 122 -6.95 -15.64 6.85
CA LYS A 122 -6.16 -16.47 7.77
C LYS A 122 -4.79 -15.86 8.06
N GLU A 123 -4.14 -15.29 7.04
CA GLU A 123 -2.85 -14.62 7.20
C GLU A 123 -3.02 -13.25 7.83
N LEU A 124 -4.06 -12.49 7.43
CA LEU A 124 -4.29 -11.13 7.94
C LEU A 124 -4.67 -11.12 9.42
N ASN A 125 -5.40 -12.13 9.90
CA ASN A 125 -5.74 -12.26 11.33
C ASN A 125 -4.52 -12.62 12.22
N LEU A 126 -3.38 -12.94 11.62
CA LEU A 126 -2.11 -13.16 12.32
C LEU A 126 -1.19 -11.91 12.28
N ILE A 127 -1.58 -10.87 11.58
CA ILE A 127 -0.82 -9.61 11.51
C ILE A 127 -1.03 -8.83 12.80
N GLN A 128 0.07 -8.48 13.46
CA GLN A 128 0.04 -7.82 14.77
C GLN A 128 -0.73 -6.49 14.72
N GLU A 129 -0.55 -5.71 13.67
CA GLU A 129 -1.23 -4.44 13.47
C GLU A 129 -2.77 -4.60 13.37
N ASN A 130 -3.26 -5.74 12.84
CA ASN A 130 -4.70 -6.05 12.84
C ASN A 130 -5.19 -6.48 14.23
N ILE A 131 -4.39 -7.29 14.95
CA ILE A 131 -4.69 -7.71 16.31
C ILE A 131 -4.75 -6.50 17.25
N ASP A 132 -3.78 -5.60 17.16
CA ASP A 132 -3.71 -4.38 17.98
C ASP A 132 -4.88 -3.44 17.67
N SER A 133 -5.31 -3.40 16.42
CA SER A 133 -6.49 -2.63 15.97
C SER A 133 -7.82 -3.35 16.26
N LYS A 134 -7.78 -4.55 16.87
CA LYS A 134 -8.95 -5.40 17.15
C LYS A 134 -9.78 -5.74 15.90
N ILE A 135 -9.12 -5.82 14.73
CA ILE A 135 -9.76 -6.18 13.47
C ILE A 135 -9.64 -7.69 13.28
N GLU A 136 -10.77 -8.39 13.24
CA GLU A 136 -10.85 -9.82 12.95
C GLU A 136 -11.67 -10.05 11.69
N PHE A 137 -11.05 -10.56 10.65
CA PHE A 137 -11.69 -10.84 9.38
C PHE A 137 -12.33 -12.22 9.36
N THR A 138 -13.59 -12.29 8.94
CA THR A 138 -14.34 -13.54 8.71
C THR A 138 -14.82 -13.67 7.26
N LYS A 139 -14.82 -12.58 6.51
CA LYS A 139 -15.24 -12.54 5.10
C LYS A 139 -14.02 -12.63 4.18
N PRO A 140 -14.10 -13.34 3.06
CA PRO A 140 -12.99 -13.48 2.12
C PRO A 140 -12.48 -12.12 1.64
N THR A 141 -11.14 -11.97 1.59
CA THR A 141 -10.50 -10.74 1.13
C THR A 141 -10.95 -10.35 -0.29
N MET A 142 -10.96 -9.06 -0.56
CA MET A 142 -11.38 -8.46 -1.84
C MET A 142 -12.87 -8.63 -2.16
N THR A 143 -13.69 -9.09 -1.20
CA THR A 143 -15.16 -9.05 -1.31
C THR A 143 -15.72 -7.80 -0.65
N MET A 144 -16.93 -7.38 -1.06
CA MET A 144 -17.63 -6.27 -0.40
C MET A 144 -17.78 -6.50 1.10
N GLY A 145 -18.13 -7.74 1.50
CA GLY A 145 -18.25 -8.10 2.92
C GLY A 145 -16.97 -7.93 3.72
N TRP A 146 -15.81 -8.13 3.12
CA TRP A 146 -14.52 -7.87 3.76
C TRP A 146 -14.27 -6.37 3.96
N CYS A 147 -14.55 -5.57 2.94
CA CYS A 147 -14.43 -4.12 3.04
C CYS A 147 -15.34 -3.55 4.15
N ILE A 148 -16.62 -3.92 4.13
CA ILE A 148 -17.61 -3.50 5.12
C ILE A 148 -17.17 -3.93 6.52
N GLN A 149 -16.74 -5.17 6.70
CA GLN A 149 -16.30 -5.68 7.99
C GLN A 149 -15.15 -4.86 8.58
N CYS A 150 -14.15 -4.49 7.76
CA CYS A 150 -13.06 -3.63 8.20
C CYS A 150 -13.58 -2.23 8.57
N HIS A 151 -14.43 -1.65 7.75
CA HIS A 151 -14.98 -0.32 7.97
C HIS A 151 -15.89 -0.24 9.21
N ASP A 152 -16.62 -1.31 9.54
CA ASP A 152 -17.43 -1.38 10.76
C ASP A 152 -16.59 -1.52 12.03
N GLN A 153 -15.42 -2.20 11.94
CA GLN A 153 -14.57 -2.49 13.09
C GLN A 153 -13.49 -1.43 13.33
N SER A 154 -13.01 -0.78 12.27
CA SER A 154 -11.98 0.23 12.38
C SER A 154 -12.59 1.61 12.66
N GLY A 155 -12.48 2.04 13.91
CA GLY A 155 -12.77 3.43 14.26
C GLY A 155 -11.64 4.35 13.77
N ILE A 156 -12.00 5.53 13.27
CA ILE A 156 -11.05 6.58 12.91
C ILE A 156 -10.98 7.58 14.05
N ASN A 157 -9.77 7.79 14.58
CA ASN A 157 -9.57 8.84 15.59
C ASN A 157 -9.52 10.19 14.89
N ILE A 158 -10.55 11.00 15.09
CA ILE A 158 -10.69 12.34 14.51
C ILE A 158 -10.27 13.44 15.48
N THR A 159 -9.90 13.09 16.70
CA THR A 159 -9.57 14.07 17.76
C THR A 159 -8.08 14.23 17.98
N ASP A 160 -7.22 13.38 17.41
CA ASP A 160 -5.77 13.39 17.66
C ASP A 160 -4.97 14.43 16.83
N GLY A 161 -5.65 15.18 15.98
CA GLY A 161 -5.02 16.23 15.16
C GLY A 161 -4.06 15.73 14.07
N LYS A 162 -3.91 14.41 13.90
CA LYS A 162 -3.00 13.83 12.90
C LYS A 162 -3.64 13.68 11.53
N ASN A 163 -4.90 14.03 11.42
CA ASN A 163 -5.68 13.78 10.22
C ASN A 163 -6.48 15.02 9.81
N ASP A 164 -5.80 15.98 9.22
CA ASP A 164 -6.35 17.28 8.82
C ASP A 164 -7.62 17.15 7.96
N TYR A 165 -7.67 16.14 7.09
CA TYR A 165 -8.83 15.91 6.22
C TYR A 165 -10.12 15.59 7.01
N TYR A 166 -10.04 14.70 7.99
CA TYR A 166 -11.20 14.36 8.82
C TYR A 166 -11.52 15.46 9.82
N THR A 167 -10.51 16.17 10.31
CA THR A 167 -10.68 17.35 11.15
C THR A 167 -11.48 18.43 10.40
N GLU A 168 -11.15 18.67 9.13
CA GLU A 168 -11.89 19.60 8.28
C GLU A 168 -13.33 19.15 8.04
N ILE A 169 -13.57 17.89 7.68
CA ILE A 169 -14.92 17.34 7.53
C ILE A 169 -15.70 17.46 8.83
N HIS A 170 -15.11 17.10 9.93
CA HIS A 170 -15.71 17.15 11.25
C HIS A 170 -16.10 18.58 11.64
N ASP A 171 -15.24 19.57 11.41
CA ASP A 171 -15.53 20.97 11.65
C ASP A 171 -16.65 21.51 10.75
N ARG A 172 -16.72 21.03 9.51
CA ARG A 172 -17.80 21.35 8.58
C ARG A 172 -19.14 20.74 9.04
N LEU A 173 -19.13 19.50 9.50
CA LEU A 173 -20.30 18.82 10.05
C LEU A 173 -20.79 19.50 11.32
N LYS A 174 -19.89 19.92 12.21
CA LYS A 174 -20.22 20.72 13.41
C LYS A 174 -20.93 22.04 13.06
N LYS A 175 -20.44 22.75 12.05
CA LYS A 175 -20.99 24.03 11.61
C LYS A 175 -22.39 23.90 11.00
N ASN A 176 -22.71 22.74 10.45
CA ASN A 176 -24.01 22.45 9.82
C ASN A 176 -25.03 21.79 10.77
N ASP A 177 -24.73 21.76 12.07
CA ASP A 177 -25.62 21.24 13.15
C ASP A 177 -26.09 19.79 12.93
N ILE A 178 -25.27 18.97 12.24
CA ILE A 178 -25.55 17.55 12.03
C ILE A 178 -25.17 16.79 13.30
N ASN A 179 -26.13 16.10 13.91
CA ASN A 179 -26.01 15.33 15.16
C ASN A 179 -25.04 14.11 15.10
N LEU A 180 -24.15 14.06 14.12
CA LEU A 180 -23.10 13.03 14.00
C LEU A 180 -22.16 13.02 15.19
N LEU A 181 -22.01 14.14 15.88
CA LEU A 181 -21.10 14.27 17.03
C LEU A 181 -21.57 13.53 18.27
N ASN A 182 -22.87 13.22 18.36
CA ASN A 182 -23.41 12.45 19.48
C ASN A 182 -23.15 10.95 19.37
N SER A 183 -22.61 10.49 18.22
CA SER A 183 -22.29 9.09 17.97
C SER A 183 -20.82 8.74 18.17
N TYR A 184 -20.00 9.67 18.70
CA TYR A 184 -18.61 9.35 19.05
C TYR A 184 -18.56 8.29 20.13
N ASN A 185 -17.80 7.23 19.88
CA ASN A 185 -17.42 6.31 20.92
C ASN A 185 -16.62 7.05 22.01
N GLU A 186 -16.65 6.55 23.23
CA GLU A 186 -15.95 7.16 24.38
C GLU A 186 -14.41 7.35 24.14
N ASP A 187 -13.84 6.61 23.19
CA ASP A 187 -12.42 6.70 22.78
C ASP A 187 -12.16 7.75 21.69
N GLY A 188 -13.17 8.50 21.27
CA GLY A 188 -13.07 9.54 20.23
C GLY A 188 -12.93 8.99 18.80
N ARG A 189 -13.33 7.75 18.57
CA ARG A 189 -13.32 7.10 17.25
C ARG A 189 -14.72 7.05 16.68
N VAL A 190 -14.80 7.23 15.37
CA VAL A 190 -16.04 7.07 14.58
C VAL A 190 -15.78 6.06 13.47
N SER A 191 -16.71 5.19 13.20
CA SER A 191 -16.60 4.31 12.02
C SER A 191 -16.82 5.12 10.74
N VAL A 192 -16.27 4.64 9.62
CA VAL A 192 -16.45 5.27 8.30
C VAL A 192 -17.93 5.25 7.90
N ALA A 193 -18.68 4.22 8.28
CA ALA A 193 -20.12 4.12 8.05
C ALA A 193 -20.89 5.25 8.77
N GLU A 194 -20.52 5.57 10.02
CA GLU A 194 -21.13 6.67 10.79
C GLU A 194 -20.83 8.05 10.18
N LEU A 195 -19.75 8.17 9.42
CA LEU A 195 -19.41 9.38 8.67
C LEU A 195 -20.16 9.54 7.34
N GLY A 196 -21.07 8.64 7.02
CA GLY A 196 -21.83 8.67 5.77
C GLY A 196 -20.98 8.30 4.54
N GLY A 197 -19.89 7.60 4.73
CA GLY A 197 -18.94 7.25 3.67
C GLY A 197 -19.40 6.17 2.67
N TRP A 198 -20.71 5.88 2.60
CA TRP A 198 -21.27 4.78 1.81
C TRP A 198 -22.50 5.14 0.95
N GLU A 199 -22.81 6.41 0.77
CA GLU A 199 -23.80 6.82 -0.23
C GLU A 199 -23.20 6.99 -1.62
#